data_c46bcb5470c928c6554764e9b0ae8e04
#
_entry.id   c46bcb5470c928c6554764e9b0ae8e04
#
_cell.length_a   1.000
_cell.length_b   1.000
_cell.length_c   1.000
_cell.angle_alpha   90.00
_cell.angle_beta   90.00
_cell.angle_gamma   90.00
#
_symmetry.space_group_name_H-M   'P 1'
#
loop_
_entity.id
_entity.type
_entity.pdbx_description
1 polymer ?
#
loop_
_entity_poly.entity_id
_entity_poly.type
_entity_poly.pdbx_seq_one_letter_code
_entity_poly.pdbx_strand_id
1 'polypeptide(L)'
;MIKFLDLKGITEMYADEIKQAVNSVVDSGWYLQGNANKQFESDYAQYIGTNYCVGVANGLDALIWIYRAYIEMGVMQPGDEVIVPANTYIASILALTENGLRPVLVEPDITTLEIDDKLIEQAITPRTKSILIVHLYGRCAYTEKIGELCRKYNLKLVEDNAQAHGCRYRGKRTGSIGDAAGHSFYPGKNLGAFGDGGAVTTNDEKLATCVRTLANYGSQKKYVFQYCGRNSRLDEIQAAILDVKLHHLDEDNSRRQHVAKYYYEHINNPLITMPTRLSDENNVYHIFPVLCPERDRLQQYLTENGIQTLIHYPIPPHKQECYKEWNTMNLPVTEQIHQQELSIPISQILSDDDIQQITSILNSFH
;
A
#
# COMPACT_ATOMS: atom_id res chain seq x y z
N MET A 1 -12.33 -25.48 -4.04
CA MET A 1 -12.44 -24.18 -3.28
C MET A 1 -11.41 -23.24 -3.85
N ILE A 2 -11.86 -22.11 -4.37
CA ILE A 2 -10.99 -21.04 -4.88
C ILE A 2 -10.56 -20.18 -3.69
N LYS A 3 -9.25 -20.14 -3.43
CA LYS A 3 -8.70 -19.35 -2.31
C LYS A 3 -8.73 -17.86 -2.65
N PHE A 4 -8.92 -17.01 -1.64
CA PHE A 4 -8.77 -15.57 -1.82
C PHE A 4 -7.35 -15.19 -2.29
N LEU A 5 -6.34 -15.79 -1.67
CA LEU A 5 -4.94 -15.67 -2.05
C LEU A 5 -4.19 -16.96 -1.70
N ASP A 6 -3.54 -17.60 -2.67
CA ASP A 6 -2.75 -18.79 -2.46
C ASP A 6 -1.25 -18.47 -2.40
N LEU A 7 -0.77 -18.07 -1.22
CA LEU A 7 0.65 -17.75 -1.02
C LEU A 7 1.59 -18.91 -1.30
N LYS A 8 1.14 -20.17 -1.07
CA LYS A 8 1.95 -21.35 -1.37
C LYS A 8 2.15 -21.48 -2.88
N GLY A 9 1.07 -21.40 -3.66
CA GLY A 9 1.15 -21.48 -5.12
C GLY A 9 1.99 -20.32 -5.71
N ILE A 10 1.83 -19.09 -5.19
CA ILE A 10 2.66 -17.94 -5.61
C ILE A 10 4.14 -18.20 -5.32
N THR A 11 4.46 -18.77 -4.16
CA THR A 11 5.85 -19.11 -3.79
C THR A 11 6.43 -20.19 -4.72
N GLU A 12 5.64 -21.17 -5.09
CA GLU A 12 6.06 -22.29 -5.95
C GLU A 12 6.46 -21.82 -7.36
N MET A 13 5.95 -20.68 -7.85
CA MET A 13 6.34 -20.13 -9.15
C MET A 13 7.86 -19.86 -9.26
N TYR A 14 8.48 -19.39 -8.19
CA TYR A 14 9.88 -18.95 -8.16
C TYR A 14 10.69 -19.69 -7.09
N ALA A 15 10.26 -20.89 -6.68
CA ALA A 15 10.78 -21.60 -5.52
C ALA A 15 12.28 -21.87 -5.58
N ASP A 16 12.82 -22.22 -6.75
CA ASP A 16 14.24 -22.59 -6.89
C ASP A 16 15.13 -21.34 -6.83
N GLU A 17 14.74 -20.24 -7.48
CA GLU A 17 15.45 -18.95 -7.41
C GLU A 17 15.47 -18.41 -5.98
N ILE A 18 14.31 -18.46 -5.31
CA ILE A 18 14.16 -18.03 -3.92
C ILE A 18 15.04 -18.87 -2.97
N LYS A 19 15.04 -20.20 -3.10
CA LYS A 19 15.88 -21.08 -2.29
C LYS A 19 17.37 -20.80 -2.50
N GLN A 20 17.78 -20.55 -3.74
CA GLN A 20 19.17 -20.20 -4.05
C GLN A 20 19.57 -18.87 -3.39
N ALA A 21 18.72 -17.83 -3.48
CA ALA A 21 18.95 -16.53 -2.87
C ALA A 21 19.04 -16.62 -1.34
N VAL A 22 18.12 -17.35 -0.71
CA VAL A 22 18.14 -17.60 0.77
C VAL A 22 19.37 -18.36 1.19
N ASN A 23 19.76 -19.42 0.46
CA ASN A 23 20.97 -20.19 0.77
C ASN A 23 22.22 -19.30 0.70
N SER A 24 22.31 -18.41 -0.28
CA SER A 24 23.45 -17.47 -0.40
C SER A 24 23.58 -16.56 0.83
N VAL A 25 22.46 -16.13 1.43
CA VAL A 25 22.48 -15.34 2.67
C VAL A 25 22.94 -16.22 3.85
N VAL A 26 22.41 -17.45 3.95
CA VAL A 26 22.79 -18.39 5.03
C VAL A 26 24.28 -18.71 4.97
N ASP A 27 24.80 -19.01 3.78
CA ASP A 27 26.21 -19.33 3.56
C ASP A 27 27.14 -18.14 3.87
N SER A 28 26.66 -16.91 3.68
CA SER A 28 27.41 -15.69 3.99
C SER A 28 27.60 -15.47 5.50
N GLY A 29 26.68 -15.97 6.33
CA GLY A 29 26.60 -15.69 7.76
C GLY A 29 26.31 -14.24 8.11
N TRP A 30 25.91 -13.42 7.14
CA TRP A 30 25.60 -11.99 7.34
C TRP A 30 24.10 -11.74 7.17
N TYR A 31 23.40 -11.40 8.26
CA TYR A 31 21.93 -11.43 8.31
C TYR A 31 21.26 -10.04 8.39
N LEU A 32 22.03 -8.95 8.56
CA LEU A 32 21.49 -7.59 8.67
C LEU A 32 22.39 -6.57 7.95
N GLN A 33 21.79 -5.68 7.17
CA GLN A 33 22.46 -4.54 6.51
C GLN A 33 23.67 -4.96 5.66
N GLY A 34 23.61 -6.13 5.03
CA GLY A 34 24.64 -6.70 4.19
C GLY A 34 24.42 -6.43 2.70
N ASN A 35 24.84 -7.40 1.88
CA ASN A 35 24.84 -7.25 0.43
C ASN A 35 23.45 -7.43 -0.18
N ALA A 36 22.61 -8.34 0.35
CA ALA A 36 21.26 -8.53 -0.17
C ALA A 36 20.39 -7.29 0.06
N ASN A 37 20.51 -6.65 1.23
CA ASN A 37 19.83 -5.37 1.47
C ASN A 37 20.28 -4.28 0.50
N LYS A 38 21.61 -4.13 0.31
CA LYS A 38 22.14 -3.10 -0.61
C LYS A 38 21.69 -3.34 -2.04
N GLN A 39 21.69 -4.60 -2.50
CA GLN A 39 21.25 -4.95 -3.84
C GLN A 39 19.78 -4.65 -4.01
N PHE A 40 18.92 -5.16 -3.12
CA PHE A 40 17.50 -4.90 -3.17
C PHE A 40 17.15 -3.40 -3.10
N GLU A 41 17.80 -2.64 -2.19
CA GLU A 41 17.58 -1.19 -2.11
C GLU A 41 17.95 -0.48 -3.41
N SER A 42 19.05 -0.88 -4.06
CA SER A 42 19.50 -0.35 -5.35
C SER A 42 18.51 -0.67 -6.47
N ASP A 43 18.13 -1.94 -6.58
CA ASP A 43 17.25 -2.42 -7.64
C ASP A 43 15.82 -1.89 -7.48
N TYR A 44 15.34 -1.80 -6.23
CA TYR A 44 14.02 -1.24 -5.95
C TYR A 44 13.98 0.27 -6.19
N ALA A 45 15.03 1.01 -5.82
CA ALA A 45 15.14 2.44 -6.15
C ALA A 45 15.12 2.66 -7.67
N GLN A 46 15.89 1.85 -8.41
CA GLN A 46 15.89 1.90 -9.87
C GLN A 46 14.52 1.53 -10.45
N TYR A 47 13.89 0.49 -9.95
CA TYR A 47 12.55 0.04 -10.39
C TYR A 47 11.49 1.12 -10.18
N ILE A 48 11.48 1.75 -9.00
CA ILE A 48 10.55 2.84 -8.66
C ILE A 48 10.89 4.12 -9.44
N GLY A 49 12.16 4.37 -9.72
CA GLY A 49 12.65 5.59 -10.38
C GLY A 49 12.97 6.71 -9.40
N THR A 50 13.52 6.34 -8.23
CA THR A 50 14.02 7.26 -7.20
C THR A 50 15.52 7.11 -7.00
N ASN A 51 16.17 8.11 -6.40
CA ASN A 51 17.59 8.06 -6.09
C ASN A 51 17.91 7.19 -4.87
N TYR A 52 16.96 7.06 -3.94
CA TYR A 52 17.19 6.39 -2.65
C TYR A 52 16.04 5.45 -2.33
N CYS A 53 16.42 4.28 -1.82
CA CYS A 53 15.55 3.34 -1.12
C CYS A 53 16.19 2.97 0.21
N VAL A 54 15.41 2.91 1.26
CA VAL A 54 15.85 2.52 2.61
C VAL A 54 14.96 1.40 3.11
N GLY A 55 15.52 0.20 3.25
CA GLY A 55 14.81 -0.96 3.82
C GLY A 55 14.52 -0.76 5.30
N VAL A 56 13.28 -1.03 5.69
CA VAL A 56 12.78 -0.92 7.08
C VAL A 56 11.97 -2.17 7.46
N ALA A 57 11.58 -2.30 8.73
CA ALA A 57 10.96 -3.52 9.25
C ALA A 57 9.60 -3.84 8.61
N ASN A 58 8.79 -2.85 8.26
CA ASN A 58 7.45 -3.02 7.66
C ASN A 58 6.93 -1.71 7.06
N GLY A 59 5.75 -1.78 6.42
CA GLY A 59 5.16 -0.61 5.78
C GLY A 59 4.68 0.48 6.74
N LEU A 60 4.21 0.12 7.94
CA LEU A 60 3.83 1.09 8.97
C LEU A 60 5.07 1.87 9.41
N ASP A 61 6.16 1.19 9.71
CA ASP A 61 7.43 1.82 10.07
C ASP A 61 7.96 2.72 8.94
N ALA A 62 7.76 2.33 7.67
CA ALA A 62 8.14 3.19 6.54
C ALA A 62 7.48 4.57 6.62
N LEU A 63 6.16 4.62 6.84
CA LEU A 63 5.42 5.88 6.98
C LEU A 63 5.79 6.62 8.28
N ILE A 64 5.93 5.91 9.41
CA ILE A 64 6.38 6.49 10.68
C ILE A 64 7.71 7.21 10.49
N TRP A 65 8.68 6.57 9.84
CA TRP A 65 10.01 7.14 9.65
C TRP A 65 10.04 8.31 8.68
N ILE A 66 9.20 8.34 7.65
CA ILE A 66 9.05 9.51 6.78
C ILE A 66 8.62 10.72 7.61
N TYR A 67 7.56 10.60 8.38
CA TYR A 67 7.04 11.71 9.17
C TYR A 67 7.95 12.07 10.34
N ARG A 68 8.55 11.08 11.00
CA ARG A 68 9.55 11.34 12.02
C ARG A 68 10.76 12.08 11.47
N ALA A 69 11.25 11.69 10.31
CA ALA A 69 12.37 12.38 9.67
C ALA A 69 12.01 13.84 9.30
N TYR A 70 10.82 14.11 8.80
CA TYR A 70 10.37 15.47 8.57
C TYR A 70 10.31 16.32 9.85
N ILE A 71 9.96 15.72 10.99
CA ILE A 71 10.00 16.39 12.29
C ILE A 71 11.44 16.68 12.71
N GLU A 72 12.34 15.69 12.65
CA GLU A 72 13.76 15.88 13.01
C GLU A 72 14.49 16.87 12.09
N MET A 73 14.05 16.98 10.82
CA MET A 73 14.56 17.95 9.85
C MET A 73 13.94 19.37 10.02
N GLY A 74 12.99 19.55 10.93
CA GLY A 74 12.30 20.83 11.15
C GLY A 74 11.32 21.23 10.04
N VAL A 75 10.92 20.27 9.18
CA VAL A 75 9.89 20.49 8.12
C VAL A 75 8.48 20.48 8.72
N MET A 76 8.27 19.69 9.75
CA MET A 76 7.02 19.54 10.49
C MET A 76 7.28 19.57 12.00
N GLN A 77 6.20 19.71 12.78
CA GLN A 77 6.23 19.60 14.24
C GLN A 77 4.98 18.88 14.74
N PRO A 78 5.02 18.30 15.94
CA PRO A 78 3.82 17.75 16.58
C PRO A 78 2.66 18.74 16.60
N GLY A 79 1.45 18.29 16.26
CA GLY A 79 0.26 19.12 16.11
C GLY A 79 0.02 19.66 14.68
N ASP A 80 0.99 19.55 13.79
CA ASP A 80 0.77 19.84 12.36
C ASP A 80 -0.22 18.85 11.74
N GLU A 81 -0.94 19.31 10.73
CA GLU A 81 -2.01 18.54 10.09
C GLU A 81 -1.51 17.85 8.82
N VAL A 82 -1.98 16.60 8.63
CA VAL A 82 -1.76 15.82 7.42
C VAL A 82 -3.10 15.36 6.88
N ILE A 83 -3.42 15.75 5.64
CA ILE A 83 -4.62 15.29 4.94
C ILE A 83 -4.40 13.83 4.51
N VAL A 84 -5.40 12.96 4.76
CA VAL A 84 -5.34 11.53 4.49
C VAL A 84 -6.74 11.01 4.12
N PRO A 85 -6.88 10.00 3.21
CA PRO A 85 -8.18 9.44 2.88
C PRO A 85 -8.82 8.75 4.08
N ALA A 86 -10.13 8.94 4.25
CA ALA A 86 -10.88 8.42 5.39
C ALA A 86 -11.11 6.90 5.34
N ASN A 87 -11.06 6.29 4.15
CA ASN A 87 -11.28 4.86 3.91
C ASN A 87 -9.99 4.01 3.87
N THR A 88 -8.85 4.58 4.29
CA THR A 88 -7.57 3.86 4.23
C THR A 88 -7.47 2.72 5.26
N TYR A 89 -6.47 1.85 5.08
CA TYR A 89 -6.01 0.96 6.15
C TYR A 89 -5.46 1.79 7.31
N ILE A 90 -5.73 1.34 8.53
CA ILE A 90 -5.41 2.09 9.75
C ILE A 90 -3.93 2.48 9.89
N ALA A 91 -3.00 1.74 9.25
CA ALA A 91 -1.57 2.01 9.30
C ALA A 91 -1.20 3.42 8.82
N SER A 92 -1.86 3.93 7.77
CA SER A 92 -1.62 5.30 7.27
C SER A 92 -1.91 6.35 8.35
N ILE A 93 -2.93 6.11 9.18
CA ILE A 93 -3.34 7.03 10.27
C ILE A 93 -2.47 6.83 11.50
N LEU A 94 -2.17 5.58 11.87
CA LEU A 94 -1.29 5.27 13.00
C LEU A 94 0.09 5.92 12.83
N ALA A 95 0.63 5.94 11.62
CA ALA A 95 1.91 6.57 11.33
C ALA A 95 1.92 8.08 11.66
N LEU A 96 0.80 8.75 11.48
CA LEU A 96 0.63 10.16 11.79
C LEU A 96 0.49 10.39 13.30
N THR A 97 -0.43 9.66 13.93
CA THR A 97 -0.72 9.85 15.36
C THR A 97 0.45 9.43 16.26
N GLU A 98 1.23 8.41 15.87
CA GLU A 98 2.45 8.01 16.60
C GLU A 98 3.52 9.12 16.59
N ASN A 99 3.53 9.95 15.54
CA ASN A 99 4.42 11.11 15.45
C ASN A 99 3.82 12.38 16.07
N GLY A 100 2.66 12.30 16.73
CA GLY A 100 1.97 13.44 17.29
C GLY A 100 1.41 14.41 16.25
N LEU A 101 1.31 13.97 14.99
CA LEU A 101 0.66 14.71 13.91
C LEU A 101 -0.86 14.52 13.97
N ARG A 102 -1.59 15.45 13.39
CA ARG A 102 -3.05 15.43 13.36
C ARG A 102 -3.56 14.98 11.98
N PRO A 103 -4.14 13.78 11.86
CA PRO A 103 -4.81 13.37 10.64
C PRO A 103 -6.04 14.24 10.37
N VAL A 104 -6.20 14.70 9.12
CA VAL A 104 -7.39 15.36 8.60
C VAL A 104 -8.02 14.42 7.59
N LEU A 105 -9.09 13.75 8.01
CA LEU A 105 -9.76 12.74 7.20
C LEU A 105 -10.56 13.40 6.09
N VAL A 106 -10.31 13.01 4.84
CA VAL A 106 -11.05 13.46 3.65
C VAL A 106 -11.75 12.28 3.02
N GLU A 107 -13.03 12.45 2.68
CA GLU A 107 -13.85 11.41 2.04
C GLU A 107 -13.24 10.95 0.72
N PRO A 108 -13.38 9.65 0.38
CA PRO A 108 -13.09 9.16 -0.97
C PRO A 108 -14.21 9.49 -1.95
N ASP A 109 -13.90 9.42 -3.24
CA ASP A 109 -14.90 9.35 -4.30
C ASP A 109 -15.43 7.91 -4.40
N ILE A 110 -16.76 7.73 -4.32
CA ILE A 110 -17.40 6.42 -4.32
C ILE A 110 -17.15 5.62 -5.60
N THR A 111 -16.85 6.28 -6.70
CA THR A 111 -16.64 5.64 -8.00
C THR A 111 -15.20 5.15 -8.18
N THR A 112 -14.24 5.80 -7.53
CA THR A 112 -12.82 5.43 -7.61
C THR A 112 -12.33 4.71 -6.37
N LEU A 113 -12.94 4.92 -5.22
CA LEU A 113 -12.55 4.49 -3.88
C LEU A 113 -11.25 5.15 -3.38
N GLU A 114 -10.74 6.14 -4.12
CA GLU A 114 -9.56 6.94 -3.77
C GLU A 114 -9.99 8.28 -3.17
N ILE A 115 -9.07 8.97 -2.48
CA ILE A 115 -9.35 10.30 -1.91
C ILE A 115 -9.97 11.24 -2.95
N ASP A 116 -11.10 11.89 -2.62
CA ASP A 116 -11.71 12.87 -3.53
C ASP A 116 -10.90 14.17 -3.53
N ASP A 117 -10.19 14.41 -4.63
CA ASP A 117 -9.34 15.59 -4.80
C ASP A 117 -10.11 16.91 -4.81
N LYS A 118 -11.43 16.87 -5.01
CA LYS A 118 -12.31 18.04 -4.97
C LYS A 118 -12.53 18.55 -3.54
N LEU A 119 -12.37 17.63 -2.56
CA LEU A 119 -12.59 17.94 -1.15
C LEU A 119 -11.31 18.35 -0.41
N ILE A 120 -10.13 18.14 -1.00
CA ILE A 120 -8.83 18.37 -0.34
C ILE A 120 -8.63 19.86 -0.03
N GLU A 121 -8.90 20.76 -0.98
CA GLU A 121 -8.57 22.18 -0.82
C GLU A 121 -9.30 22.81 0.37
N GLN A 122 -10.56 22.49 0.59
CA GLN A 122 -11.35 23.00 1.72
C GLN A 122 -10.89 22.48 3.09
N ALA A 123 -10.13 21.38 3.11
CA ALA A 123 -9.56 20.79 4.32
C ALA A 123 -8.19 21.39 4.70
N ILE A 124 -7.59 22.22 3.81
CA ILE A 124 -6.29 22.83 4.05
C ILE A 124 -6.43 23.99 5.04
N THR A 125 -5.61 23.99 6.07
CA THR A 125 -5.47 25.05 7.07
C THR A 125 -4.01 25.53 7.12
N PRO A 126 -3.69 26.63 7.83
CA PRO A 126 -2.29 27.06 8.04
C PRO A 126 -1.40 26.02 8.74
N ARG A 127 -2.01 25.04 9.43
CA ARG A 127 -1.30 23.92 10.07
C ARG A 127 -1.07 22.74 9.16
N THR A 128 -1.73 22.66 8.02
CA THR A 128 -1.54 21.56 7.05
C THR A 128 -0.14 21.64 6.47
N LYS A 129 0.63 20.55 6.56
CA LYS A 129 2.00 20.44 6.08
C LYS A 129 2.19 19.36 5.03
N SER A 130 1.26 18.39 4.96
CA SER A 130 1.37 17.28 4.01
C SER A 130 0.00 16.80 3.56
N ILE A 131 -0.01 16.21 2.37
CA ILE A 131 -1.05 15.31 1.90
C ILE A 131 -0.43 13.92 1.83
N LEU A 132 -1.04 12.95 2.53
CA LEU A 132 -0.74 11.53 2.42
C LEU A 132 -1.79 10.90 1.52
N ILE A 133 -1.42 10.59 0.27
CA ILE A 133 -2.26 9.80 -0.61
C ILE A 133 -2.00 8.31 -0.38
N VAL A 134 -3.03 7.51 -0.49
CA VAL A 134 -2.94 6.05 -0.38
C VAL A 134 -3.38 5.45 -1.70
N HIS A 135 -2.50 4.70 -2.35
CA HIS A 135 -2.82 3.97 -3.57
C HIS A 135 -3.57 2.68 -3.22
N LEU A 136 -4.80 2.86 -2.72
CA LEU A 136 -5.57 1.77 -2.13
C LEU A 136 -5.94 0.73 -3.20
N TYR A 137 -5.96 -0.55 -2.82
CA TYR A 137 -6.27 -1.69 -3.70
C TYR A 137 -5.30 -1.88 -4.89
N GLY A 138 -4.25 -1.06 -4.98
CA GLY A 138 -3.30 -1.04 -6.09
C GLY A 138 -3.64 -0.03 -7.17
N ARG A 139 -4.57 0.90 -6.89
CA ARG A 139 -5.03 1.97 -7.79
C ARG A 139 -4.22 3.24 -7.55
N CYS A 140 -3.92 3.97 -8.61
CA CYS A 140 -3.25 5.26 -8.49
C CYS A 140 -4.22 6.31 -7.92
N ALA A 141 -3.92 6.83 -6.74
CA ALA A 141 -4.68 7.91 -6.09
C ALA A 141 -4.22 9.32 -6.51
N TYR A 142 -3.07 9.43 -7.16
CA TYR A 142 -2.55 10.72 -7.59
C TYR A 142 -3.37 11.32 -8.74
N THR A 143 -3.64 12.64 -8.61
CA THR A 143 -4.19 13.47 -9.69
C THR A 143 -3.35 14.74 -9.86
N GLU A 144 -3.40 15.38 -11.03
CA GLU A 144 -2.71 16.66 -11.26
C GLU A 144 -3.16 17.72 -10.24
N LYS A 145 -4.44 17.71 -9.86
CA LYS A 145 -4.98 18.63 -8.86
C LYS A 145 -4.31 18.48 -7.50
N ILE A 146 -4.04 17.25 -7.05
CA ILE A 146 -3.29 17.01 -5.80
C ILE A 146 -1.89 17.64 -5.90
N GLY A 147 -1.19 17.40 -7.02
CA GLY A 147 0.12 18.00 -7.26
C GLY A 147 0.08 19.56 -7.30
N GLU A 148 -0.97 20.13 -7.91
CA GLU A 148 -1.18 21.58 -7.92
C GLU A 148 -1.42 22.14 -6.53
N LEU A 149 -2.23 21.48 -5.71
CA LEU A 149 -2.47 21.88 -4.32
C LEU A 149 -1.19 21.81 -3.49
N CYS A 150 -0.39 20.77 -3.63
CA CYS A 150 0.90 20.66 -2.94
C CYS A 150 1.83 21.83 -3.31
N ARG A 151 1.93 22.19 -4.59
CA ARG A 151 2.72 23.34 -5.03
C ARG A 151 2.16 24.69 -4.52
N LYS A 152 0.84 24.86 -4.65
CA LYS A 152 0.14 26.09 -4.25
C LYS A 152 0.30 26.42 -2.76
N TYR A 153 0.19 25.39 -1.92
CA TYR A 153 0.23 25.56 -0.46
C TYR A 153 1.56 25.14 0.17
N ASN A 154 2.57 24.81 -0.65
CA ASN A 154 3.88 24.34 -0.20
C ASN A 154 3.78 23.15 0.76
N LEU A 155 2.98 22.15 0.39
CA LEU A 155 2.76 20.92 1.16
C LEU A 155 3.65 19.80 0.67
N LYS A 156 4.08 18.94 1.59
CA LYS A 156 4.73 17.68 1.23
C LYS A 156 3.70 16.68 0.70
N LEU A 157 4.02 16.01 -0.41
CA LEU A 157 3.25 14.89 -0.92
C LEU A 157 3.93 13.58 -0.49
N VAL A 158 3.26 12.81 0.35
CA VAL A 158 3.71 11.47 0.75
C VAL A 158 2.78 10.43 0.14
N GLU A 159 3.37 9.35 -0.38
CA GLU A 159 2.62 8.24 -0.95
C GLU A 159 2.65 7.04 0.02
N ASP A 160 1.48 6.52 0.40
CA ASP A 160 1.36 5.16 0.90
C ASP A 160 1.23 4.22 -0.30
N ASN A 161 2.35 3.63 -0.67
CA ASN A 161 2.46 2.73 -1.83
C ASN A 161 2.39 1.25 -1.42
N ALA A 162 1.91 0.95 -0.21
CA ALA A 162 1.89 -0.40 0.35
C ALA A 162 1.09 -1.42 -0.48
N GLN A 163 0.19 -0.96 -1.35
CA GLN A 163 -0.66 -1.81 -2.18
C GLN A 163 -0.44 -1.63 -3.69
N ALA A 164 0.49 -0.77 -4.11
CA ALA A 164 0.59 -0.36 -5.51
C ALA A 164 1.96 -0.59 -6.15
N HIS A 165 2.65 -1.69 -5.78
CA HIS A 165 3.95 -2.05 -6.34
C HIS A 165 3.87 -2.26 -7.85
N GLY A 166 4.50 -1.37 -8.61
CA GLY A 166 4.50 -1.39 -10.08
C GLY A 166 3.43 -0.55 -10.76
N CYS A 167 2.47 0.00 -10.00
CA CYS A 167 1.49 0.95 -10.52
C CYS A 167 2.17 2.19 -11.09
N ARG A 168 1.55 2.83 -12.09
CA ARG A 168 2.12 4.00 -12.77
C ARG A 168 1.08 5.11 -12.92
N TYR A 169 1.57 6.31 -13.10
CA TYR A 169 0.82 7.47 -13.54
C TYR A 169 1.60 8.19 -14.63
N ARG A 170 1.07 8.20 -15.87
CA ARG A 170 1.75 8.77 -17.04
C ARG A 170 3.20 8.30 -17.18
N GLY A 171 3.39 7.00 -17.07
CA GLY A 171 4.69 6.35 -17.18
C GLY A 171 5.59 6.40 -15.96
N LYS A 172 5.34 7.27 -14.96
CA LYS A 172 6.05 7.28 -13.68
C LYS A 172 5.46 6.24 -12.72
N ARG A 173 6.28 5.47 -12.04
CA ARG A 173 5.80 4.54 -10.99
C ARG A 173 5.32 5.31 -9.76
N THR A 174 4.22 4.86 -9.17
CA THR A 174 3.83 5.28 -7.83
C THR A 174 4.96 4.91 -6.86
N GLY A 175 5.15 5.75 -5.83
CA GLY A 175 6.35 5.69 -4.98
C GLY A 175 7.49 6.60 -5.43
N SER A 176 7.35 7.26 -6.63
CA SER A 176 8.29 8.28 -7.12
C SER A 176 7.61 9.59 -7.49
N ILE A 177 6.30 9.70 -7.30
CA ILE A 177 5.51 10.88 -7.71
C ILE A 177 5.63 11.99 -6.66
N GLY A 178 5.53 11.62 -5.38
CA GLY A 178 5.63 12.53 -4.25
C GLY A 178 7.06 12.82 -3.78
N ASP A 179 7.18 13.51 -2.65
CA ASP A 179 8.45 13.79 -1.97
C ASP A 179 9.05 12.53 -1.34
N ALA A 180 8.21 11.62 -0.86
CA ALA A 180 8.60 10.32 -0.29
C ALA A 180 7.44 9.32 -0.38
N ALA A 181 7.76 8.04 -0.34
CA ALA A 181 6.78 6.97 -0.29
C ALA A 181 7.15 5.88 0.72
N GLY A 182 6.12 5.35 1.40
CA GLY A 182 6.22 4.15 2.23
C GLY A 182 5.72 2.92 1.47
N HIS A 183 6.47 1.83 1.57
CA HIS A 183 6.17 0.55 0.93
C HIS A 183 6.06 -0.55 1.97
N SER A 184 5.13 -1.47 1.77
CA SER A 184 4.95 -2.67 2.60
C SER A 184 5.24 -3.92 1.79
N PHE A 185 6.06 -4.79 2.32
CA PHE A 185 6.35 -6.09 1.73
C PHE A 185 5.72 -7.24 2.54
N TYR A 186 4.59 -6.97 3.23
CA TYR A 186 3.80 -8.03 3.86
C TYR A 186 3.54 -9.16 2.85
N PRO A 187 3.57 -10.45 3.27
CA PRO A 187 3.54 -11.59 2.34
C PRO A 187 2.43 -11.58 1.29
N GLY A 188 1.26 -11.01 1.62
CA GLY A 188 0.13 -10.91 0.69
C GLY A 188 0.24 -9.77 -0.33
N LYS A 189 1.25 -8.91 -0.28
CA LYS A 189 1.44 -7.82 -1.25
C LYS A 189 1.89 -8.35 -2.62
N ASN A 190 1.66 -7.56 -3.69
CA ASN A 190 2.11 -7.93 -5.03
C ASN A 190 3.62 -8.21 -5.07
N LEU A 191 4.40 -7.43 -4.30
CA LEU A 191 5.78 -7.73 -3.96
C LEU A 191 5.82 -8.05 -2.46
N GLY A 192 5.67 -9.33 -2.11
CA GLY A 192 5.61 -9.79 -0.72
C GLY A 192 6.83 -10.60 -0.30
N ALA A 193 7.39 -10.29 0.87
CA ALA A 193 8.43 -11.05 1.55
C ALA A 193 7.88 -12.36 2.17
N PHE A 194 8.71 -13.12 2.86
CA PHE A 194 8.30 -14.29 3.65
C PHE A 194 8.20 -13.97 5.15
N GLY A 195 7.81 -12.75 5.44
CA GLY A 195 7.63 -12.16 6.75
C GLY A 195 7.33 -10.69 6.61
N ASP A 196 7.58 -9.91 7.65
CA ASP A 196 7.48 -8.46 7.56
C ASP A 196 8.64 -7.87 6.74
N GLY A 197 8.35 -6.77 6.08
CA GLY A 197 9.31 -5.96 5.34
C GLY A 197 8.66 -4.66 4.88
N GLY A 198 9.48 -3.66 4.68
CA GLY A 198 9.06 -2.37 4.14
C GLY A 198 10.25 -1.58 3.59
N ALA A 199 9.95 -0.49 2.92
CA ALA A 199 10.95 0.46 2.46
C ALA A 199 10.41 1.88 2.40
N VAL A 200 11.32 2.85 2.44
CA VAL A 200 11.06 4.24 2.10
C VAL A 200 11.80 4.56 0.80
N THR A 201 11.09 5.16 -0.17
CA THR A 201 11.71 5.69 -1.40
C THR A 201 11.60 7.20 -1.44
N THR A 202 12.64 7.89 -1.92
CA THR A 202 12.70 9.33 -2.04
C THR A 202 13.84 9.79 -2.97
N ASN A 203 13.76 11.03 -3.43
CA ASN A 203 14.86 11.71 -4.13
C ASN A 203 15.64 12.66 -3.20
N ASP A 204 15.22 12.81 -1.94
CA ASP A 204 15.88 13.67 -0.95
C ASP A 204 16.90 12.85 -0.14
N GLU A 205 18.20 13.13 -0.37
CA GLU A 205 19.29 12.46 0.34
C GLU A 205 19.24 12.67 1.86
N LYS A 206 18.84 13.87 2.30
CA LYS A 206 18.76 14.19 3.72
C LYS A 206 17.67 13.36 4.39
N LEU A 207 16.51 13.25 3.72
CA LEU A 207 15.42 12.42 4.21
C LEU A 207 15.83 10.96 4.28
N ALA A 208 16.43 10.41 3.21
CA ALA A 208 16.89 9.02 3.18
C ALA A 208 17.93 8.72 4.29
N THR A 209 18.87 9.63 4.48
CA THR A 209 19.89 9.52 5.54
C THR A 209 19.26 9.58 6.94
N CYS A 210 18.31 10.48 7.16
CA CYS A 210 17.61 10.61 8.43
C CYS A 210 16.77 9.35 8.73
N VAL A 211 16.01 8.84 7.74
CA VAL A 211 15.23 7.59 7.86
C VAL A 211 16.15 6.41 8.21
N ARG A 212 17.26 6.22 7.48
CA ARG A 212 18.23 5.15 7.73
C ARG A 212 18.81 5.23 9.14
N THR A 213 19.07 6.44 9.61
CA THR A 213 19.59 6.68 10.97
C THR A 213 18.55 6.31 12.03
N LEU A 214 17.32 6.81 11.88
CA LEU A 214 16.19 6.55 12.78
C LEU A 214 15.87 5.06 12.88
N ALA A 215 15.84 4.36 11.74
CA ALA A 215 15.57 2.92 11.66
C ALA A 215 16.69 2.05 12.26
N ASN A 216 17.84 2.63 12.55
CA ASN A 216 18.97 1.96 13.20
C ASN A 216 19.28 2.59 14.58
N TYR A 217 18.31 2.63 15.47
CA TYR A 217 18.42 3.20 16.82
C TYR A 217 18.77 4.70 16.85
N GLY A 218 18.71 5.43 15.76
CA GLY A 218 19.17 6.82 15.66
C GLY A 218 20.68 6.97 15.51
N SER A 219 21.37 5.91 15.03
CA SER A 219 22.84 5.85 14.97
C SER A 219 23.35 5.71 13.54
N GLN A 220 24.25 6.60 13.14
CA GLN A 220 25.09 6.47 11.94
C GLN A 220 26.46 5.89 12.25
N LYS A 221 26.97 6.09 13.47
CA LYS A 221 28.26 5.60 13.93
C LYS A 221 28.08 4.77 15.19
N LYS A 222 28.63 3.57 15.21
CA LYS A 222 28.53 2.61 16.32
C LYS A 222 28.67 3.32 17.69
N TYR A 223 27.64 3.15 18.53
CA TYR A 223 27.52 3.73 19.87
C TYR A 223 27.37 5.26 19.94
N VAL A 224 27.12 5.94 18.81
CA VAL A 224 26.79 7.36 18.78
C VAL A 224 25.38 7.52 18.24
N PHE A 225 24.46 8.03 19.07
CA PHE A 225 23.04 8.15 18.77
C PHE A 225 22.68 9.62 18.56
N GLN A 226 22.30 9.96 17.33
CA GLN A 226 21.95 11.31 16.93
C GLN A 226 20.47 11.62 17.18
N TYR A 227 19.61 10.59 17.03
CA TYR A 227 18.16 10.68 17.20
C TYR A 227 17.66 9.61 18.16
N CYS A 228 16.45 9.79 18.71
CA CYS A 228 15.72 8.73 19.38
C CYS A 228 15.05 7.84 18.33
N GLY A 229 15.80 6.86 17.82
CA GLY A 229 15.31 5.88 16.86
C GLY A 229 14.98 4.54 17.51
N ARG A 230 14.63 3.56 16.68
CA ARG A 230 14.44 2.16 17.12
C ARG A 230 15.00 1.17 16.10
N ASN A 231 14.98 -0.11 16.46
CA ASN A 231 15.33 -1.20 15.55
C ASN A 231 14.20 -1.41 14.54
N SER A 232 14.42 -1.00 13.30
CA SER A 232 13.45 -1.10 12.23
C SER A 232 14.17 -1.29 10.89
N ARG A 233 14.74 -2.46 10.68
CA ARG A 233 15.57 -2.80 9.53
C ARG A 233 14.93 -3.90 8.72
N LEU A 234 15.18 -3.96 7.42
CA LEU A 234 14.85 -5.10 6.58
C LEU A 234 15.90 -6.19 6.78
N ASP A 235 15.48 -7.45 7.00
CA ASP A 235 16.39 -8.59 7.13
C ASP A 235 16.98 -9.00 5.78
N GLU A 236 18.24 -9.48 5.77
CA GLU A 236 18.91 -9.92 4.55
C GLU A 236 18.16 -11.02 3.81
N ILE A 237 17.57 -11.98 4.53
CA ILE A 237 16.78 -13.05 3.93
C ILE A 237 15.55 -12.48 3.21
N GLN A 238 14.85 -11.52 3.82
CA GLN A 238 13.69 -10.90 3.19
C GLN A 238 14.10 -10.07 1.97
N ALA A 239 15.20 -9.34 2.06
CA ALA A 239 15.75 -8.56 0.94
C ALA A 239 16.10 -9.47 -0.25
N ALA A 240 16.76 -10.60 -0.01
CA ALA A 240 17.11 -11.57 -1.06
C ALA A 240 15.87 -12.18 -1.74
N ILE A 241 14.81 -12.50 -0.98
CA ILE A 241 13.54 -13.00 -1.50
C ILE A 241 12.84 -11.93 -2.35
N LEU A 242 12.82 -10.69 -1.85
CA LEU A 242 12.18 -9.56 -2.54
C LEU A 242 12.87 -9.23 -3.84
N ASP A 243 14.20 -9.32 -3.88
CA ASP A 243 14.99 -9.05 -5.08
C ASP A 243 14.67 -10.05 -6.19
N VAL A 244 14.59 -11.34 -5.89
CA VAL A 244 14.12 -12.35 -6.85
C VAL A 244 12.74 -12.01 -7.38
N LYS A 245 11.78 -11.73 -6.49
CA LYS A 245 10.37 -11.47 -6.87
C LYS A 245 10.21 -10.14 -7.63
N LEU A 246 11.09 -9.17 -7.39
CA LEU A 246 11.09 -7.88 -8.09
C LEU A 246 11.28 -8.05 -9.60
N HIS A 247 12.12 -8.99 -10.03
CA HIS A 247 12.36 -9.26 -11.44
C HIS A 247 11.12 -9.81 -12.19
N HIS A 248 10.19 -10.43 -11.47
CA HIS A 248 8.95 -10.99 -12.01
C HIS A 248 7.71 -10.10 -11.83
N LEU A 249 7.83 -9.00 -11.07
CA LEU A 249 6.68 -8.21 -10.61
C LEU A 249 5.83 -7.63 -11.75
N ASP A 250 6.43 -7.16 -12.82
CA ASP A 250 5.67 -6.55 -13.94
C ASP A 250 4.87 -7.62 -14.69
N GLU A 251 5.39 -8.85 -14.82
CA GLU A 251 4.68 -9.99 -15.43
C GLU A 251 3.52 -10.44 -14.53
N ASP A 252 3.77 -10.57 -13.23
CA ASP A 252 2.75 -10.90 -12.22
C ASP A 252 1.60 -9.88 -12.21
N ASN A 253 1.93 -8.59 -12.29
CA ASN A 253 0.93 -7.52 -12.40
C ASN A 253 0.14 -7.59 -13.70
N SER A 254 0.79 -7.93 -14.81
CA SER A 254 0.12 -8.10 -16.12
C SER A 254 -0.93 -9.22 -16.06
N ARG A 255 -0.64 -10.33 -15.36
CA ARG A 255 -1.63 -11.40 -15.15
C ARG A 255 -2.80 -10.92 -14.28
N ARG A 256 -2.55 -10.15 -13.21
CA ARG A 256 -3.63 -9.55 -12.38
C ARG A 256 -4.50 -8.60 -13.21
N GLN A 257 -3.90 -7.80 -14.08
CA GLN A 257 -4.62 -6.91 -15.00
C GLN A 257 -5.49 -7.69 -15.99
N HIS A 258 -5.00 -8.84 -16.48
CA HIS A 258 -5.80 -9.73 -17.32
C HIS A 258 -7.03 -10.28 -16.58
N VAL A 259 -6.86 -10.75 -15.35
CA VAL A 259 -7.98 -11.21 -14.50
C VAL A 259 -8.99 -10.08 -14.27
N ALA A 260 -8.50 -8.90 -13.90
CA ALA A 260 -9.35 -7.74 -13.65
C ALA A 260 -10.14 -7.31 -14.90
N LYS A 261 -9.47 -7.33 -16.07
CA LYS A 261 -10.13 -7.06 -17.35
C LYS A 261 -11.32 -8.00 -17.57
N TYR A 262 -11.11 -9.29 -17.34
CA TYR A 262 -12.17 -10.28 -17.47
C TYR A 262 -13.35 -10.00 -16.53
N TYR A 263 -13.08 -9.65 -15.28
CA TYR A 263 -14.13 -9.27 -14.32
C TYR A 263 -14.94 -8.06 -14.80
N TYR A 264 -14.30 -7.00 -15.26
CA TYR A 264 -14.98 -5.81 -15.78
C TYR A 264 -15.84 -6.10 -17.01
N GLU A 265 -15.44 -7.06 -17.85
CA GLU A 265 -16.15 -7.40 -19.09
C GLU A 265 -17.31 -8.39 -18.86
N HIS A 266 -17.29 -9.19 -17.79
CA HIS A 266 -18.20 -10.33 -17.64
C HIS A 266 -19.04 -10.32 -16.35
N ILE A 267 -18.72 -9.51 -15.32
CA ILE A 267 -19.62 -9.35 -14.17
C ILE A 267 -20.74 -8.39 -14.58
N ASN A 268 -21.98 -8.90 -14.63
CA ASN A 268 -23.16 -8.17 -15.10
C ASN A 268 -24.29 -8.14 -14.05
N ASN A 269 -24.03 -8.50 -12.80
CA ASN A 269 -25.04 -8.52 -11.75
C ASN A 269 -25.39 -7.11 -11.29
N PRO A 270 -26.67 -6.67 -11.34
CA PRO A 270 -27.09 -5.33 -10.97
C PRO A 270 -26.93 -4.99 -9.48
N LEU A 271 -26.77 -6.00 -8.61
CA LEU A 271 -26.49 -5.83 -7.17
C LEU A 271 -25.00 -5.58 -6.88
N ILE A 272 -24.12 -5.74 -7.88
CA ILE A 272 -22.67 -5.63 -7.75
C ILE A 272 -22.18 -4.42 -8.53
N THR A 273 -21.59 -3.47 -7.83
CA THR A 273 -20.93 -2.30 -8.43
C THR A 273 -19.44 -2.44 -8.36
N MET A 274 -18.75 -2.31 -9.48
CA MET A 274 -17.29 -2.28 -9.56
C MET A 274 -16.81 -0.82 -9.60
N PRO A 275 -15.66 -0.49 -8.99
CA PRO A 275 -15.05 0.82 -9.15
C PRO A 275 -14.77 1.12 -10.63
N THR A 276 -14.78 2.40 -11.00
CA THR A 276 -14.43 2.81 -12.37
C THR A 276 -13.11 2.20 -12.81
N ARG A 277 -13.10 1.49 -13.96
CA ARG A 277 -11.86 0.94 -14.51
C ARG A 277 -10.91 2.08 -14.91
N LEU A 278 -9.70 2.03 -14.41
CA LEU A 278 -8.60 2.89 -14.85
C LEU A 278 -7.86 2.26 -16.04
N SER A 279 -6.92 3.01 -16.65
CA SER A 279 -5.97 2.40 -17.58
C SER A 279 -5.13 1.33 -16.87
N ASP A 280 -4.63 0.36 -17.62
CA ASP A 280 -3.89 -0.77 -17.02
C ASP A 280 -2.63 -0.31 -16.27
N GLU A 281 -1.97 0.78 -16.70
CA GLU A 281 -0.84 1.34 -15.96
C GLU A 281 -1.21 1.92 -14.59
N ASN A 282 -2.45 2.38 -14.43
CA ASN A 282 -2.92 3.06 -13.21
C ASN A 282 -3.49 2.10 -12.16
N ASN A 283 -3.43 0.79 -12.37
CA ASN A 283 -3.88 -0.19 -11.39
C ASN A 283 -3.14 -1.53 -11.53
N VAL A 284 -2.58 -2.01 -10.44
CA VAL A 284 -1.92 -3.32 -10.33
C VAL A 284 -2.79 -4.37 -9.63
N TYR A 285 -4.01 -4.00 -9.29
CA TYR A 285 -5.01 -4.89 -8.72
C TYR A 285 -4.46 -5.77 -7.59
N HIS A 286 -3.90 -5.11 -6.57
CA HIS A 286 -3.54 -5.82 -5.33
C HIS A 286 -4.76 -6.54 -4.77
N ILE A 287 -5.89 -5.88 -4.79
CA ILE A 287 -7.22 -6.39 -4.43
C ILE A 287 -8.19 -5.99 -5.54
N PHE A 288 -9.23 -6.80 -5.77
CA PHE A 288 -10.36 -6.45 -6.62
C PHE A 288 -11.59 -6.24 -5.75
N PRO A 289 -11.90 -4.99 -5.34
CA PRO A 289 -13.07 -4.68 -4.54
C PRO A 289 -14.32 -4.62 -5.43
N VAL A 290 -15.44 -5.11 -4.88
CA VAL A 290 -16.78 -4.87 -5.40
C VAL A 290 -17.62 -4.27 -4.29
N LEU A 291 -18.63 -3.47 -4.64
CA LEU A 291 -19.60 -2.92 -3.68
C LEU A 291 -20.95 -3.64 -3.88
N CYS A 292 -21.51 -4.14 -2.78
CA CYS A 292 -22.82 -4.76 -2.76
C CYS A 292 -23.60 -4.28 -1.53
N PRO A 293 -24.82 -3.72 -1.69
CA PRO A 293 -25.65 -3.34 -0.54
C PRO A 293 -25.93 -4.50 0.42
N GLU A 294 -25.95 -5.73 -0.11
CA GLU A 294 -26.14 -6.98 0.65
C GLU A 294 -24.82 -7.76 0.81
N ARG A 295 -23.73 -7.04 1.11
CA ARG A 295 -22.36 -7.57 1.18
C ARG A 295 -22.24 -8.86 1.99
N ASP A 296 -22.83 -8.93 3.17
CA ASP A 296 -22.70 -10.11 4.06
C ASP A 296 -23.41 -11.33 3.46
N ARG A 297 -24.57 -11.12 2.82
CA ARG A 297 -25.28 -12.18 2.09
C ARG A 297 -24.48 -12.64 0.86
N LEU A 298 -23.88 -11.71 0.12
CA LEU A 298 -23.00 -12.05 -1.00
C LEU A 298 -21.78 -12.84 -0.52
N GLN A 299 -21.16 -12.45 0.57
CA GLN A 299 -20.01 -13.15 1.16
C GLN A 299 -20.37 -14.60 1.54
N GLN A 300 -21.50 -14.78 2.22
CA GLN A 300 -22.00 -16.12 2.57
C GLN A 300 -22.26 -16.97 1.32
N TYR A 301 -22.97 -16.40 0.34
CA TYR A 301 -23.30 -17.08 -0.93
C TYR A 301 -22.03 -17.53 -1.66
N LEU A 302 -21.00 -16.67 -1.77
CA LEU A 302 -19.74 -17.04 -2.40
C LEU A 302 -19.02 -18.14 -1.64
N THR A 303 -19.03 -18.09 -0.30
CA THR A 303 -18.43 -19.12 0.57
C THR A 303 -19.10 -20.49 0.36
N GLU A 304 -20.44 -20.53 0.32
CA GLU A 304 -21.22 -21.75 0.06
C GLU A 304 -20.97 -22.34 -1.34
N ASN A 305 -20.60 -21.48 -2.31
CA ASN A 305 -20.20 -21.89 -3.66
C ASN A 305 -18.68 -22.10 -3.81
N GLY A 306 -17.95 -22.20 -2.70
CA GLY A 306 -16.53 -22.57 -2.69
C GLY A 306 -15.57 -21.45 -3.10
N ILE A 307 -15.96 -20.17 -2.97
CA ILE A 307 -15.12 -18.99 -3.23
C ILE A 307 -14.82 -18.28 -1.91
N GLN A 308 -13.54 -18.12 -1.57
CA GLN A 308 -13.11 -17.33 -0.43
C GLN A 308 -13.05 -15.85 -0.79
N THR A 309 -13.53 -14.99 0.12
CA THR A 309 -13.51 -13.52 -0.01
C THR A 309 -13.04 -12.87 1.29
N LEU A 310 -12.63 -11.62 1.21
CA LEU A 310 -12.25 -10.81 2.38
C LEU A 310 -12.92 -9.43 2.29
N ILE A 311 -12.96 -8.73 3.42
CA ILE A 311 -13.48 -7.37 3.52
C ILE A 311 -12.32 -6.43 3.84
N HIS A 312 -12.09 -5.41 3.02
CA HIS A 312 -11.03 -4.43 3.20
C HIS A 312 -11.60 -3.00 3.22
N TYR A 313 -12.07 -2.50 4.39
CA TYR A 313 -12.00 -3.11 5.72
C TYR A 313 -13.36 -3.05 6.40
N PRO A 314 -13.69 -3.91 7.41
CA PRO A 314 -15.04 -3.97 7.97
C PRO A 314 -15.43 -2.74 8.80
N ILE A 315 -14.46 -2.04 9.39
CA ILE A 315 -14.67 -0.87 10.26
C ILE A 315 -13.77 0.26 9.79
N PRO A 316 -14.31 1.44 9.42
CA PRO A 316 -13.49 2.57 9.01
C PRO A 316 -12.68 3.15 10.17
N PRO A 317 -11.55 3.81 9.90
CA PRO A 317 -10.65 4.32 10.93
C PRO A 317 -11.32 5.19 11.99
N HIS A 318 -12.24 6.08 11.60
CA HIS A 318 -12.93 6.98 12.53
C HIS A 318 -13.99 6.31 13.41
N LYS A 319 -14.30 5.02 13.17
CA LYS A 319 -15.20 4.21 14.02
C LYS A 319 -14.42 3.16 14.83
N GLN A 320 -13.09 3.15 14.76
CA GLN A 320 -12.27 2.25 15.58
C GLN A 320 -12.23 2.71 17.04
N GLU A 321 -12.15 1.76 17.96
CA GLU A 321 -12.10 2.03 19.41
C GLU A 321 -10.87 2.86 19.81
N CYS A 322 -9.74 2.67 19.12
CA CYS A 322 -8.52 3.44 19.37
C CYS A 322 -8.62 4.92 18.96
N TYR A 323 -9.65 5.28 18.21
CA TYR A 323 -9.98 6.65 17.77
C TYR A 323 -11.43 7.03 18.13
N LYS A 324 -11.89 6.60 19.30
CA LYS A 324 -13.27 6.83 19.77
C LYS A 324 -13.68 8.30 19.80
N GLU A 325 -12.74 9.22 19.94
CA GLU A 325 -12.97 10.66 19.86
C GLU A 325 -13.43 11.11 18.46
N TRP A 326 -13.23 10.30 17.43
CA TRP A 326 -13.68 10.56 16.05
C TRP A 326 -15.01 9.89 15.71
N ASN A 327 -15.59 9.07 16.61
CA ASN A 327 -16.81 8.31 16.33
C ASN A 327 -18.02 9.19 15.98
N THR A 328 -18.01 10.47 16.39
CA THR A 328 -19.04 11.46 16.04
C THR A 328 -18.87 12.09 14.66
N MET A 329 -17.74 11.84 13.99
CA MET A 329 -17.54 12.31 12.61
C MET A 329 -18.56 11.65 11.69
N ASN A 330 -19.10 12.45 10.74
CA ASN A 330 -20.02 12.00 9.71
C ASN A 330 -19.24 11.93 8.38
N LEU A 331 -18.91 10.73 7.96
CA LEU A 331 -18.18 10.42 6.73
C LEU A 331 -18.98 9.38 5.92
N PRO A 332 -20.10 9.81 5.32
CA PRO A 332 -21.10 8.89 4.76
C PRO A 332 -20.58 8.05 3.59
N VAL A 333 -19.69 8.59 2.74
CA VAL A 333 -19.13 7.83 1.63
C VAL A 333 -18.18 6.75 2.15
N THR A 334 -17.31 7.10 3.08
CA THR A 334 -16.43 6.16 3.76
C THR A 334 -17.23 5.04 4.45
N GLU A 335 -18.26 5.41 5.24
CA GLU A 335 -19.10 4.45 5.95
C GLU A 335 -19.83 3.52 4.98
N GLN A 336 -20.33 4.04 3.85
CA GLN A 336 -20.97 3.24 2.80
C GLN A 336 -19.98 2.25 2.18
N ILE A 337 -18.76 2.67 1.85
CA ILE A 337 -17.73 1.78 1.29
C ILE A 337 -17.45 0.63 2.25
N HIS A 338 -17.17 0.93 3.52
CA HIS A 338 -16.87 -0.10 4.52
C HIS A 338 -18.04 -1.05 4.80
N GLN A 339 -19.27 -0.60 4.60
CA GLN A 339 -20.47 -1.43 4.71
C GLN A 339 -20.66 -2.34 3.51
N GLN A 340 -20.30 -1.89 2.29
CA GLN A 340 -20.65 -2.57 1.04
C GLN A 340 -19.48 -3.28 0.38
N GLU A 341 -18.23 -2.95 0.74
CA GLU A 341 -17.05 -3.52 0.09
C GLU A 341 -16.90 -5.01 0.40
N LEU A 342 -16.65 -5.79 -0.65
CA LEU A 342 -16.22 -7.18 -0.61
C LEU A 342 -15.10 -7.38 -1.64
N SER A 343 -13.98 -7.89 -1.19
CA SER A 343 -12.84 -8.20 -2.07
C SER A 343 -12.96 -9.64 -2.58
N ILE A 344 -12.99 -9.80 -3.90
CA ILE A 344 -13.03 -11.09 -4.58
C ILE A 344 -11.62 -11.55 -4.97
N PRO A 345 -11.40 -12.88 -5.22
CA PRO A 345 -10.07 -13.40 -5.53
C PRO A 345 -9.44 -12.73 -6.75
N ILE A 346 -8.19 -12.34 -6.61
CA ILE A 346 -7.34 -11.88 -7.72
C ILE A 346 -5.88 -12.19 -7.39
N SER A 347 -5.21 -12.90 -8.29
CA SER A 347 -3.78 -13.20 -8.16
C SER A 347 -3.19 -13.60 -9.51
N GLN A 348 -1.86 -13.62 -9.61
CA GLN A 348 -1.14 -14.02 -10.80
C GLN A 348 -1.26 -15.52 -11.13
N ILE A 349 -1.65 -16.34 -10.16
CA ILE A 349 -1.82 -17.80 -10.34
C ILE A 349 -3.27 -18.24 -10.54
N LEU A 350 -4.22 -17.31 -10.53
CA LEU A 350 -5.64 -17.64 -10.74
C LEU A 350 -5.83 -18.14 -12.17
N SER A 351 -6.38 -19.34 -12.33
CA SER A 351 -6.63 -19.95 -13.64
C SER A 351 -7.80 -19.30 -14.37
N ASP A 352 -7.86 -19.45 -15.69
CA ASP A 352 -8.98 -18.92 -16.47
C ASP A 352 -10.29 -19.62 -16.13
N ASP A 353 -10.25 -20.90 -15.77
CA ASP A 353 -11.42 -21.65 -15.30
C ASP A 353 -11.93 -21.10 -13.95
N ASP A 354 -11.02 -20.78 -13.01
CA ASP A 354 -11.40 -20.15 -11.73
C ASP A 354 -12.07 -18.80 -11.96
N ILE A 355 -11.51 -17.97 -12.86
CA ILE A 355 -12.05 -16.64 -13.19
C ILE A 355 -13.47 -16.75 -13.76
N GLN A 356 -13.69 -17.72 -14.67
CA GLN A 356 -15.01 -17.99 -15.27
C GLN A 356 -16.00 -18.48 -14.20
N GLN A 357 -15.56 -19.39 -13.32
CA GLN A 357 -16.40 -19.88 -12.23
C GLN A 357 -16.80 -18.76 -11.26
N ILE A 358 -15.85 -17.90 -10.82
CA ILE A 358 -16.12 -16.76 -9.95
C ILE A 358 -17.16 -15.85 -10.60
N THR A 359 -16.97 -15.48 -11.86
CA THR A 359 -17.86 -14.58 -12.60
C THR A 359 -19.25 -15.17 -12.76
N SER A 360 -19.37 -16.46 -13.11
CA SER A 360 -20.65 -17.15 -13.25
C SER A 360 -21.44 -17.16 -11.93
N ILE A 361 -20.75 -17.45 -10.81
CA ILE A 361 -21.37 -17.49 -9.48
C ILE A 361 -21.80 -16.07 -9.06
N LEU A 362 -20.96 -15.03 -9.27
CA LEU A 362 -21.34 -13.65 -9.00
C LEU A 362 -22.57 -13.22 -9.78
N ASN A 363 -22.67 -13.58 -11.07
CA ASN A 363 -23.82 -13.25 -11.91
C ASN A 363 -25.10 -14.01 -11.53
N SER A 364 -24.99 -15.11 -10.81
CA SER A 364 -26.13 -15.91 -10.33
C SER A 364 -26.63 -15.49 -8.93
N PHE A 365 -26.01 -14.53 -8.29
CA PHE A 365 -26.46 -13.99 -7.01
C PHE A 365 -27.69 -13.08 -7.21
N HIS A 366 -28.76 -13.32 -6.39
CA HIS A 366 -30.07 -12.63 -6.53
C HIS A 366 -30.51 -11.99 -5.23
#